data_4ccf5e77481c6fd94021cf62dff637b6
#
_entry.id   4ccf5e77481c6fd94021cf62dff637b6
#
_cell.length_a   1.000
_cell.length_b   1.000
_cell.length_c   1.000
_cell.angle_alpha   90.00
_cell.angle_beta   90.00
_cell.angle_gamma   90.00
#
_symmetry.space_group_name_H-M   'P 1'
#
loop_
_entity.id
_entity.type
_entity.pdbx_description
1 polymer ?
#
loop_
_entity_poly.entity_id
_entity_poly.type
_entity_poly.pdbx_seq_one_letter_code
_entity_poly.pdbx_strand_id
1 'polypeptide(L)'
;MDILGTLDLTLRALNTRIPEVDPRRCVATRYRSSSCRRCTRACPGGAIAPTPSLEVDPEKCVGCGACAVVCPTGALDFAQPRAALRTGLRTAGESSGGAATIACVRSDMSAGRGTGIRVECLGSIAAADLLVARAAGMRSLDVVDGGCATCPSAAAVAALPEAIDAAAALYAAPEAMTVTRLTSPDRSSGAAPAADHGGRRASDRSAAQEQAPARWAGPVLSRRQLLFFFGARSVRVAENSVVKRKATSVESLHAQSPPPPTHQLLVRHLDALARQGVALGDLATCMEPLHLAAVTVSAACDSCGLCVRYCPHGALKVTEGLAVADPRLCTACGLCAEVCPPEAIALRPPTLPLGAGD
;
A
#
# COMPACT_ATOMS: atom_id res chain seq x y z
N MET A 1 -19.51 -12.34 29.32
CA MET A 1 -18.98 -11.89 28.01
C MET A 1 -19.55 -10.51 27.76
N ASP A 2 -18.70 -9.50 27.65
CA ASP A 2 -19.11 -8.12 27.44
C ASP A 2 -19.59 -7.94 26.00
N ILE A 3 -20.91 -7.84 25.82
CA ILE A 3 -21.56 -7.68 24.50
C ILE A 3 -21.10 -6.38 23.82
N LEU A 4 -20.85 -5.32 24.60
CA LEU A 4 -20.37 -4.04 24.10
C LEU A 4 -18.93 -4.15 23.57
N GLY A 5 -18.05 -4.87 24.24
CA GLY A 5 -16.70 -5.13 23.76
C GLY A 5 -16.66 -5.99 22.50
N THR A 6 -17.60 -6.94 22.37
CA THR A 6 -17.72 -7.78 21.17
C THR A 6 -18.27 -6.97 19.98
N LEU A 7 -19.21 -6.06 20.23
CA LEU A 7 -19.77 -5.16 19.20
C LEU A 7 -18.73 -4.15 18.72
N ASP A 8 -17.95 -3.56 19.62
CA ASP A 8 -16.86 -2.64 19.28
C ASP A 8 -15.77 -3.34 18.42
N LEU A 9 -15.40 -4.56 18.77
CA LEU A 9 -14.48 -5.39 17.99
C LEU A 9 -15.02 -5.71 16.59
N THR A 10 -16.30 -5.97 16.45
CA THR A 10 -16.94 -6.25 15.16
C THR A 10 -17.02 -5.00 14.30
N LEU A 11 -17.36 -3.86 14.88
CA LEU A 11 -17.39 -2.57 14.18
C LEU A 11 -16.00 -2.14 13.70
N ARG A 12 -14.96 -2.37 14.52
CA ARG A 12 -13.56 -2.12 14.10
C ARG A 12 -13.11 -3.05 12.98
N ALA A 13 -13.54 -4.31 12.97
CA ALA A 13 -13.24 -5.26 11.89
C ALA A 13 -13.95 -4.92 10.58
N LEU A 14 -15.09 -4.23 10.65
CA LEU A 14 -15.82 -3.71 9.49
C LEU A 14 -15.25 -2.37 8.99
N ASN A 15 -14.43 -1.71 9.79
CA ASN A 15 -13.81 -0.44 9.40
C ASN A 15 -12.57 -0.69 8.52
N THR A 16 -12.77 -0.83 7.23
CA THR A 16 -11.72 -1.01 6.22
C THR A 16 -10.80 0.20 6.06
N ARG A 17 -11.06 1.29 6.78
CA ARG A 17 -10.27 2.53 6.75
C ARG A 17 -9.07 2.53 7.70
N ILE A 18 -8.97 1.55 8.60
CA ILE A 18 -7.83 1.43 9.52
C ILE A 18 -6.88 0.36 8.99
N PRO A 19 -5.55 0.62 8.94
CA PRO A 19 -4.60 -0.39 8.48
C PRO A 19 -4.56 -1.59 9.43
N GLU A 20 -4.34 -2.76 8.87
CA GLU A 20 -3.91 -3.92 9.62
C GLU A 20 -2.49 -3.67 10.14
N VAL A 21 -2.22 -4.07 11.40
CA VAL A 21 -0.94 -3.82 12.07
C VAL A 21 -0.27 -5.16 12.41
N ASP A 22 0.94 -5.36 11.91
CA ASP A 22 1.82 -6.46 12.35
C ASP A 22 3.11 -5.89 13.01
N PRO A 23 3.15 -5.76 14.34
CA PRO A 23 4.30 -5.21 15.05
C PRO A 23 5.59 -6.00 14.85
N ARG A 24 5.50 -7.31 14.53
CA ARG A 24 6.66 -8.17 14.29
C ARG A 24 7.45 -7.77 13.04
N ARG A 25 6.80 -7.08 12.09
CA ARG A 25 7.42 -6.54 10.88
C ARG A 25 7.99 -5.14 11.09
N CYS A 26 7.55 -4.43 12.14
CA CYS A 26 7.95 -3.05 12.38
C CYS A 26 9.41 -2.95 12.82
N VAL A 27 10.22 -2.22 12.05
CA VAL A 27 11.63 -1.97 12.34
C VAL A 27 11.82 -1.36 13.73
N ALA A 28 11.04 -0.32 14.08
CA ALA A 28 11.13 0.37 15.37
C ALA A 28 10.68 -0.51 16.55
N THR A 29 9.76 -1.45 16.34
CA THR A 29 9.35 -2.41 17.39
C THR A 29 10.39 -3.51 17.57
N ARG A 30 11.00 -3.98 16.48
CA ARG A 30 12.07 -5.02 16.53
C ARG A 30 13.35 -4.50 17.17
N TYR A 31 13.70 -3.25 16.92
CA TYR A 31 14.91 -2.61 17.45
C TYR A 31 14.56 -1.22 17.98
N ARG A 32 14.51 -1.09 19.31
CA ARG A 32 14.03 0.14 19.98
C ARG A 32 14.88 1.38 19.70
N SER A 33 16.16 1.20 19.39
CA SER A 33 17.05 2.29 19.01
C SER A 33 16.94 2.68 17.54
N SER A 34 16.08 2.04 16.76
CA SER A 34 15.90 2.36 15.34
C SER A 34 15.37 3.78 15.15
N SER A 35 15.93 4.45 14.16
CA SER A 35 15.54 5.79 13.72
C SER A 35 14.31 5.80 12.80
N CYS A 36 13.77 4.64 12.43
CA CYS A 36 12.65 4.53 11.50
C CYS A 36 11.40 5.27 11.98
N ARG A 37 10.96 6.27 11.19
CA ARG A 37 9.76 7.09 11.42
C ARG A 37 8.97 7.32 10.13
N ARG A 38 9.13 6.46 9.11
CA ARG A 38 8.52 6.64 7.77
C ARG A 38 7.00 6.80 7.88
N CYS A 39 6.31 5.86 8.53
CA CYS A 39 4.84 5.88 8.67
C CYS A 39 4.34 7.08 9.50
N THR A 40 5.08 7.49 10.54
CA THR A 40 4.70 8.64 11.37
C THR A 40 4.79 9.95 10.59
N ARG A 41 5.85 10.12 9.76
CA ARG A 41 6.01 11.30 8.92
C ARG A 41 4.97 11.39 7.80
N ALA A 42 4.56 10.24 7.24
CA ALA A 42 3.56 10.17 6.18
C ALA A 42 2.11 10.29 6.68
N CYS A 43 1.88 10.19 7.99
CA CYS A 43 0.54 10.21 8.56
C CYS A 43 0.01 11.64 8.75
N PRO A 44 -0.96 12.11 7.94
CA PRO A 44 -1.49 13.47 8.06
C PRO A 44 -2.24 13.73 9.38
N GLY A 45 -2.86 12.68 9.96
CA GLY A 45 -3.61 12.78 11.21
C GLY A 45 -2.78 12.52 12.47
N GLY A 46 -1.47 12.21 12.36
CA GLY A 46 -0.66 11.86 13.52
C GLY A 46 -1.16 10.61 14.27
N ALA A 47 -1.82 9.70 13.57
CA ALA A 47 -2.50 8.55 14.16
C ALA A 47 -1.55 7.40 14.55
N ILE A 48 -0.23 7.48 14.26
CA ILE A 48 0.68 6.34 14.37
C ILE A 48 1.71 6.53 15.47
N ALA A 49 1.73 5.61 16.43
CA ALA A 49 2.75 5.47 17.45
C ALA A 49 3.58 4.20 17.20
N PRO A 50 4.89 4.33 16.82
CA PRO A 50 5.72 3.17 16.50
C PRO A 50 6.34 2.51 17.72
N THR A 51 6.33 3.15 18.88
CA THR A 51 6.96 2.70 20.13
C THR A 51 6.05 2.94 21.32
N PRO A 52 6.04 2.07 22.34
CA PRO A 52 6.83 0.83 22.50
C PRO A 52 6.36 -0.32 21.61
N SER A 53 5.17 -0.23 21.03
CA SER A 53 4.59 -1.13 20.03
C SER A 53 3.95 -0.31 18.92
N LEU A 54 3.94 -0.84 17.70
CA LEU A 54 3.29 -0.17 16.58
C LEU A 54 1.76 -0.17 16.79
N GLU A 55 1.21 1.00 16.97
CA GLU A 55 -0.23 1.21 17.19
C GLU A 55 -0.77 2.30 16.26
N VAL A 56 -2.05 2.19 15.93
CA VAL A 56 -2.78 3.16 15.13
C VAL A 56 -4.02 3.61 15.89
N ASP A 57 -4.10 4.91 16.15
CA ASP A 57 -5.27 5.54 16.75
C ASP A 57 -6.42 5.61 15.72
N PRO A 58 -7.52 4.88 15.94
CA PRO A 58 -8.62 4.82 14.99
C PRO A 58 -9.38 6.14 14.85
N GLU A 59 -9.37 7.00 15.88
CA GLU A 59 -10.07 8.27 15.85
C GLU A 59 -9.33 9.32 15.02
N LYS A 60 -8.00 9.22 14.96
CA LYS A 60 -7.14 10.09 14.14
C LYS A 60 -6.89 9.55 12.73
N CYS A 61 -7.16 8.26 12.51
CA CYS A 61 -6.89 7.64 11.23
C CYS A 61 -7.91 8.06 10.16
N VAL A 62 -7.43 8.74 9.12
CA VAL A 62 -8.26 9.19 7.99
C VAL A 62 -8.33 8.16 6.83
N GLY A 63 -7.72 7.00 6.97
CA GLY A 63 -7.77 5.93 5.97
C GLY A 63 -7.03 6.23 4.66
N CYS A 64 -6.10 7.17 4.64
CA CYS A 64 -5.43 7.61 3.41
C CYS A 64 -4.46 6.58 2.77
N GLY A 65 -4.03 5.56 3.50
CA GLY A 65 -3.15 4.50 3.00
C GLY A 65 -1.66 4.85 2.89
N ALA A 66 -1.26 6.11 3.07
CA ALA A 66 0.13 6.55 2.91
C ALA A 66 1.13 5.77 3.79
N CYS A 67 0.74 5.44 5.03
CA CYS A 67 1.59 4.68 5.95
C CYS A 67 1.93 3.27 5.43
N ALA A 68 1.03 2.63 4.69
CA ALA A 68 1.29 1.34 4.08
C ALA A 68 2.18 1.45 2.83
N VAL A 69 2.13 2.58 2.12
CA VAL A 69 3.00 2.84 0.95
C VAL A 69 4.44 3.03 1.38
N VAL A 70 4.67 3.83 2.42
CA VAL A 70 6.05 4.15 2.87
C VAL A 70 6.65 3.08 3.78
N CYS A 71 5.89 2.06 4.18
CA CYS A 71 6.38 0.99 5.05
C CYS A 71 7.04 -0.13 4.25
N PRO A 72 8.38 -0.25 4.24
CA PRO A 72 9.06 -1.26 3.42
C PRO A 72 8.77 -2.69 3.87
N THR A 73 8.49 -2.88 5.16
CA THR A 73 8.29 -4.21 5.73
C THR A 73 6.83 -4.67 5.73
N GLY A 74 5.90 -3.81 5.33
CA GLY A 74 4.46 -4.11 5.38
C GLY A 74 3.96 -4.35 6.80
N ALA A 75 4.54 -3.65 7.80
CA ALA A 75 4.03 -3.66 9.18
C ALA A 75 2.66 -2.99 9.30
N LEU A 76 2.32 -2.15 8.35
CA LEU A 76 1.02 -1.51 8.16
C LEU A 76 0.51 -1.90 6.76
N ASP A 77 -0.69 -2.44 6.65
CA ASP A 77 -1.26 -2.82 5.36
C ASP A 77 -2.76 -2.47 5.28
N PHE A 78 -3.19 -2.11 4.09
CA PHE A 78 -4.59 -1.93 3.70
C PHE A 78 -4.93 -3.00 2.65
N ALA A 79 -4.92 -4.26 3.05
CA ALA A 79 -4.99 -5.40 2.14
C ALA A 79 -6.17 -5.33 1.17
N GLN A 80 -7.37 -5.01 1.65
CA GLN A 80 -8.58 -4.95 0.82
C GLN A 80 -8.59 -3.78 -0.17
N PRO A 81 -8.37 -2.50 0.23
CA PRO A 81 -8.29 -1.37 -0.69
C PRO A 81 -7.18 -1.53 -1.73
N ARG A 82 -6.02 -2.05 -1.34
CA ARG A 82 -4.91 -2.29 -2.28
C ARG A 82 -5.20 -3.40 -3.27
N ALA A 83 -5.85 -4.47 -2.85
CA ALA A 83 -6.27 -5.55 -3.75
C ALA A 83 -7.28 -5.03 -4.79
N ALA A 84 -8.24 -4.18 -4.38
CA ALA A 84 -9.20 -3.56 -5.27
C ALA A 84 -8.54 -2.64 -6.30
N LEU A 85 -7.59 -1.78 -5.86
CA LEU A 85 -6.81 -0.92 -6.75
C LEU A 85 -6.07 -1.74 -7.82
N ARG A 86 -5.34 -2.77 -7.43
CA ARG A 86 -4.58 -3.63 -8.35
C ARG A 86 -5.48 -4.39 -9.31
N THR A 87 -6.61 -4.90 -8.84
CA THR A 87 -7.59 -5.55 -9.71
C THR A 87 -8.12 -4.57 -10.76
N GLY A 88 -8.49 -3.36 -10.35
CA GLY A 88 -8.92 -2.31 -11.26
C GLY A 88 -7.87 -1.96 -12.30
N LEU A 89 -6.61 -1.77 -11.89
CA LEU A 89 -5.49 -1.48 -12.77
C LEU A 89 -5.22 -2.61 -13.78
N ARG A 90 -5.27 -3.86 -13.32
CA ARG A 90 -5.09 -5.02 -14.19
C ARG A 90 -6.21 -5.12 -15.23
N THR A 91 -7.47 -5.06 -14.78
CA THR A 91 -8.63 -5.10 -15.70
C THR A 91 -8.59 -3.98 -16.73
N ALA A 92 -8.18 -2.78 -16.31
CA ALA A 92 -8.03 -1.64 -17.23
C ALA A 92 -6.89 -1.85 -18.24
N GLY A 93 -5.79 -2.47 -17.84
CA GLY A 93 -4.68 -2.81 -18.73
C GLY A 93 -5.04 -3.88 -19.76
N GLU A 94 -5.84 -4.88 -19.34
CA GLU A 94 -6.34 -5.96 -20.21
C GLU A 94 -7.44 -5.48 -21.16
N SER A 95 -8.11 -4.36 -20.88
CA SER A 95 -9.16 -3.82 -21.72
C SER A 95 -8.59 -3.01 -22.90
N SER A 96 -9.41 -2.87 -23.95
CA SER A 96 -9.03 -2.19 -25.19
C SER A 96 -8.57 -0.75 -24.94
N GLY A 97 -7.31 -0.47 -25.27
CA GLY A 97 -6.71 0.85 -25.16
C GLY A 97 -5.74 1.07 -23.99
N GLY A 98 -5.75 0.22 -22.97
CA GLY A 98 -4.81 0.29 -21.86
C GLY A 98 -4.79 1.65 -21.16
N ALA A 99 -5.95 2.28 -20.98
CA ALA A 99 -6.09 3.58 -20.34
C ALA A 99 -6.98 3.48 -19.09
N ALA A 100 -6.55 4.15 -18.02
CA ALA A 100 -7.35 4.24 -16.78
C ALA A 100 -7.25 5.63 -16.14
N THR A 101 -8.22 5.92 -15.29
CA THR A 101 -8.25 7.09 -14.42
C THR A 101 -8.32 6.66 -12.97
N ILE A 102 -7.37 7.07 -12.17
CA ILE A 102 -7.46 6.96 -10.70
C ILE A 102 -7.87 8.31 -10.13
N ALA A 103 -8.92 8.32 -9.32
CA ALA A 103 -9.41 9.51 -8.66
C ALA A 103 -9.65 9.27 -7.18
N CYS A 104 -9.33 10.25 -6.32
CA CYS A 104 -9.69 10.17 -4.91
C CYS A 104 -11.20 10.39 -4.73
N VAL A 105 -11.74 10.03 -3.56
CA VAL A 105 -13.17 10.18 -3.26
C VAL A 105 -13.67 11.63 -3.35
N ARG A 106 -12.78 12.62 -3.23
CA ARG A 106 -13.08 14.06 -3.31
C ARG A 106 -13.07 14.62 -4.74
N SER A 107 -12.46 13.93 -5.69
CA SER A 107 -12.29 14.41 -7.08
C SER A 107 -13.39 13.95 -8.00
N ASP A 108 -13.57 14.69 -9.10
CA ASP A 108 -14.42 14.29 -10.21
C ASP A 108 -13.60 13.45 -11.19
N MET A 109 -14.14 12.28 -11.56
CA MET A 109 -13.49 11.39 -12.53
C MET A 109 -13.74 11.78 -13.98
N SER A 110 -14.64 12.73 -14.25
CA SER A 110 -15.00 13.15 -15.61
C SER A 110 -13.84 13.79 -16.40
N ALA A 111 -12.83 14.26 -15.69
CA ALA A 111 -11.63 14.85 -16.31
C ALA A 111 -10.67 13.80 -16.91
N GLY A 112 -10.80 12.54 -16.52
CA GLY A 112 -9.88 11.47 -16.92
C GLY A 112 -10.41 10.59 -18.04
N ARG A 113 -9.56 9.71 -18.56
CA ARG A 113 -9.82 8.81 -19.68
C ARG A 113 -9.83 7.34 -19.25
N GLY A 114 -10.53 6.50 -19.99
CA GLY A 114 -10.53 5.06 -19.80
C GLY A 114 -11.30 4.57 -18.56
N THR A 115 -10.88 3.44 -18.01
CA THR A 115 -11.54 2.80 -16.86
C THR A 115 -11.34 3.61 -15.60
N GLY A 116 -12.43 4.00 -14.93
CA GLY A 116 -12.38 4.75 -13.68
C GLY A 116 -12.10 3.86 -12.47
N ILE A 117 -11.11 4.23 -11.68
CA ILE A 117 -10.72 3.56 -10.42
C ILE A 117 -10.78 4.60 -9.30
N ARG A 118 -11.61 4.33 -8.28
CA ARG A 118 -11.73 5.24 -7.16
C ARG A 118 -10.96 4.74 -5.94
N VAL A 119 -10.19 5.64 -5.31
CA VAL A 119 -9.43 5.39 -4.09
C VAL A 119 -9.81 6.38 -2.99
N GLU A 120 -9.67 6.03 -1.73
CA GLU A 120 -9.91 6.96 -0.62
C GLU A 120 -8.98 8.18 -0.70
N CYS A 121 -7.70 7.94 -0.98
CA CYS A 121 -6.69 8.99 -1.16
C CYS A 121 -5.63 8.53 -2.15
N LEU A 122 -5.13 9.44 -2.98
CA LEU A 122 -4.03 9.17 -3.91
C LEU A 122 -2.73 8.78 -3.20
N GLY A 123 -2.58 9.10 -1.91
CA GLY A 123 -1.46 8.65 -1.07
C GLY A 123 -1.40 7.14 -0.85
N SER A 124 -2.43 6.38 -1.26
CA SER A 124 -2.41 4.91 -1.25
C SER A 124 -1.72 4.27 -2.46
N ILE A 125 -1.35 5.06 -3.46
CA ILE A 125 -0.71 4.58 -4.69
C ILE A 125 0.78 4.42 -4.47
N ALA A 126 1.30 3.20 -4.59
CA ALA A 126 2.73 2.92 -4.53
C ALA A 126 3.33 2.78 -5.95
N ALA A 127 4.64 3.02 -6.09
CA ALA A 127 5.37 2.81 -7.33
C ALA A 127 5.16 1.38 -7.88
N ALA A 128 5.16 0.37 -7.01
CA ALA A 128 4.91 -1.02 -7.39
C ALA A 128 3.52 -1.25 -8.00
N ASP A 129 2.49 -0.48 -7.59
CA ASP A 129 1.15 -0.58 -8.18
C ASP A 129 1.14 -0.06 -9.63
N LEU A 130 1.91 1.01 -9.90
CA LEU A 130 2.09 1.56 -11.26
C LEU A 130 2.84 0.60 -12.18
N LEU A 131 3.86 -0.08 -11.66
CA LEU A 131 4.59 -1.11 -12.41
C LEU A 131 3.72 -2.33 -12.73
N VAL A 132 2.89 -2.77 -11.79
CA VAL A 132 1.91 -3.83 -12.01
C VAL A 132 0.89 -3.43 -13.09
N ALA A 133 0.44 -2.16 -13.08
CA ALA A 133 -0.44 -1.63 -14.11
C ALA A 133 0.20 -1.69 -15.50
N ARG A 134 1.46 -1.26 -15.61
CA ARG A 134 2.22 -1.34 -16.87
C ARG A 134 2.39 -2.79 -17.35
N ALA A 135 2.70 -3.70 -16.43
CA ALA A 135 2.80 -5.15 -16.71
C ALA A 135 1.50 -5.74 -17.26
N ALA A 136 0.36 -5.21 -16.84
CA ALA A 136 -0.95 -5.60 -17.33
C ALA A 136 -1.32 -4.99 -18.70
N GLY A 137 -0.40 -4.26 -19.36
CA GLY A 137 -0.61 -3.66 -20.65
C GLY A 137 -1.10 -2.21 -20.63
N MET A 138 -1.13 -1.57 -19.46
CA MET A 138 -1.53 -0.16 -19.38
C MET A 138 -0.52 0.76 -20.05
N ARG A 139 -1.03 1.70 -20.85
CA ARG A 139 -0.24 2.67 -21.63
C ARG A 139 -0.39 4.08 -21.12
N SER A 140 -1.56 4.42 -20.57
CA SER A 140 -1.81 5.74 -20.00
C SER A 140 -2.61 5.66 -18.72
N LEU A 141 -2.24 6.50 -17.75
CA LEU A 141 -2.89 6.59 -16.45
C LEU A 141 -3.10 8.07 -16.12
N ASP A 142 -4.36 8.46 -16.00
CA ASP A 142 -4.73 9.79 -15.51
C ASP A 142 -4.93 9.71 -13.99
N VAL A 143 -4.23 10.53 -13.24
CA VAL A 143 -4.34 10.63 -11.77
C VAL A 143 -5.01 11.94 -11.44
N VAL A 144 -6.26 11.89 -10.99
CA VAL A 144 -7.09 13.07 -10.77
C VAL A 144 -7.13 13.43 -9.29
N ASP A 145 -6.55 14.56 -8.93
CA ASP A 145 -6.63 15.07 -7.57
C ASP A 145 -7.86 15.98 -7.36
N GLY A 146 -8.40 15.96 -6.15
CA GLY A 146 -9.56 16.78 -5.73
C GLY A 146 -9.13 17.98 -4.90
N GLY A 147 -8.05 18.67 -5.30
CA GLY A 147 -7.51 19.81 -4.56
C GLY A 147 -6.63 19.37 -3.38
N CYS A 148 -5.67 18.47 -3.63
CA CYS A 148 -4.75 17.95 -2.60
C CYS A 148 -4.02 19.04 -1.83
N ALA A 149 -3.71 20.20 -2.45
CA ALA A 149 -3.02 21.30 -1.79
C ALA A 149 -3.80 21.89 -0.60
N THR A 150 -5.13 21.85 -0.65
CA THR A 150 -6.03 22.37 0.41
C THR A 150 -6.66 21.26 1.24
N CYS A 151 -6.33 20.01 0.95
CA CYS A 151 -6.88 18.84 1.65
C CYS A 151 -6.27 18.72 3.06
N PRO A 152 -7.05 18.42 4.11
CA PRO A 152 -6.51 18.09 5.42
C PRO A 152 -5.53 16.92 5.41
N SER A 153 -5.60 16.06 4.37
CA SER A 153 -4.69 14.93 4.16
C SER A 153 -3.57 15.24 3.16
N ALA A 154 -3.21 16.51 2.91
CA ALA A 154 -2.20 16.89 1.91
C ALA A 154 -0.87 16.15 2.07
N ALA A 155 -0.40 15.94 3.31
CA ALA A 155 0.84 15.23 3.60
C ALA A 155 0.82 13.76 3.12
N ALA A 156 -0.36 13.15 2.96
CA ALA A 156 -0.48 11.76 2.52
C ALA A 156 0.00 11.54 1.07
N VAL A 157 -0.08 12.55 0.22
CA VAL A 157 0.30 12.44 -1.20
C VAL A 157 1.75 12.83 -1.47
N ALA A 158 2.55 13.10 -0.44
CA ALA A 158 3.94 13.55 -0.60
C ALA A 158 4.81 12.53 -1.35
N ALA A 159 4.59 11.24 -1.16
CA ALA A 159 5.33 10.18 -1.83
C ALA A 159 4.83 9.85 -3.26
N LEU A 160 3.70 10.42 -3.71
CA LEU A 160 3.12 10.11 -5.01
C LEU A 160 3.97 10.58 -6.20
N PRO A 161 4.55 11.81 -6.20
CA PRO A 161 5.44 12.22 -7.29
C PRO A 161 6.63 11.28 -7.45
N GLU A 162 7.32 10.95 -6.36
CA GLU A 162 8.46 10.01 -6.37
C GLU A 162 8.05 8.62 -6.87
N ALA A 163 6.84 8.15 -6.51
CA ALA A 163 6.33 6.88 -6.99
C ALA A 163 6.08 6.89 -8.51
N ILE A 164 5.57 8.00 -9.06
CA ILE A 164 5.36 8.19 -10.49
C ILE A 164 6.71 8.25 -11.21
N ASP A 165 7.64 9.05 -10.72
CA ASP A 165 8.97 9.23 -11.31
C ASP A 165 9.75 7.90 -11.32
N ALA A 166 9.71 7.14 -10.23
CA ALA A 166 10.32 5.83 -10.14
C ALA A 166 9.71 4.83 -11.14
N ALA A 167 8.39 4.83 -11.29
CA ALA A 167 7.73 3.97 -12.25
C ALA A 167 8.05 4.37 -13.70
N ALA A 168 8.19 5.66 -13.99
CA ALA A 168 8.59 6.16 -15.29
C ALA A 168 10.05 5.87 -15.59
N ALA A 169 10.94 6.07 -14.62
CA ALA A 169 12.39 5.87 -14.79
C ALA A 169 12.76 4.40 -15.03
N LEU A 170 11.97 3.46 -14.53
CA LEU A 170 12.26 2.03 -14.65
C LEU A 170 12.08 1.51 -16.08
N TYR A 171 11.18 2.11 -16.88
CA TYR A 171 10.96 1.71 -18.27
C TYR A 171 11.61 2.71 -19.21
N ALA A 172 12.55 2.24 -20.04
CA ALA A 172 13.08 3.07 -21.12
C ALA A 172 11.97 3.38 -22.14
N ALA A 173 11.95 4.62 -22.69
CA ALA A 173 11.07 4.94 -23.80
C ALA A 173 11.39 4.02 -25.01
N PRO A 174 10.39 3.55 -25.80
CA PRO A 174 8.97 3.91 -25.82
C PRO A 174 8.07 3.07 -24.91
N GLU A 175 8.63 2.23 -24.08
CA GLU A 175 7.91 1.28 -23.23
C GLU A 175 7.26 1.95 -22.00
N ALA A 176 7.60 3.21 -21.70
CA ALA A 176 7.09 3.91 -20.54
C ALA A 176 5.57 4.15 -20.61
N MET A 177 4.89 3.91 -19.50
CA MET A 177 3.50 4.30 -19.33
C MET A 177 3.42 5.81 -19.08
N THR A 178 2.55 6.50 -19.80
CA THR A 178 2.30 7.93 -19.56
C THR A 178 1.41 8.10 -18.34
N VAL A 179 1.90 8.81 -17.31
CA VAL A 179 1.10 9.18 -16.14
C VAL A 179 0.85 10.67 -16.18
N THR A 180 -0.44 11.06 -16.24
CA THR A 180 -0.85 12.47 -16.29
C THR A 180 -1.53 12.83 -14.97
N ARG A 181 -1.06 13.88 -14.29
CA ARG A 181 -1.79 14.45 -13.15
C ARG A 181 -2.77 15.51 -13.62
N LEU A 182 -4.01 15.35 -13.25
CA LEU A 182 -5.11 16.25 -13.56
C LEU A 182 -5.67 16.80 -12.25
N THR A 183 -5.96 18.09 -12.19
CA THR A 183 -6.62 18.71 -11.05
C THR A 183 -8.09 18.90 -11.38
N SER A 184 -8.98 18.41 -10.52
CA SER A 184 -10.40 18.68 -10.61
C SER A 184 -10.87 19.58 -9.44
N PRO A 185 -11.98 20.30 -9.60
CA PRO A 185 -12.59 21.03 -8.48
C PRO A 185 -12.91 20.07 -7.31
N ASP A 186 -12.66 20.53 -6.08
CA ASP A 186 -13.01 19.78 -4.88
C ASP A 186 -14.55 19.70 -4.73
N ARG A 187 -15.08 18.49 -4.82
CA ARG A 187 -16.53 18.24 -4.65
C ARG A 187 -17.02 18.46 -3.22
N SER A 188 -16.14 18.48 -2.24
CA SER A 188 -16.54 18.70 -0.84
C SER A 188 -16.85 20.19 -0.53
N SER A 189 -16.45 21.11 -1.41
CA SER A 189 -16.74 22.54 -1.26
C SER A 189 -18.11 22.98 -1.83
N GLY A 190 -18.81 22.06 -2.52
CA GLY A 190 -20.17 22.30 -2.98
C GLY A 190 -21.16 22.15 -1.82
N ALA A 191 -21.58 23.25 -1.23
CA ALA A 191 -22.81 23.28 -0.43
C ALA A 191 -23.92 22.63 -1.27
N ALA A 192 -24.62 21.64 -0.72
CA ALA A 192 -25.81 21.11 -1.34
C ALA A 192 -26.73 22.29 -1.70
N PRO A 193 -27.28 22.39 -2.94
CA PRO A 193 -28.24 23.42 -3.25
C PRO A 193 -29.39 23.31 -2.24
N ALA A 194 -29.66 24.37 -1.54
CA ALA A 194 -30.78 24.48 -0.63
C ALA A 194 -32.05 24.08 -1.41
N ALA A 195 -32.75 23.05 -0.94
CA ALA A 195 -34.00 22.63 -1.52
C ALA A 195 -34.99 23.77 -1.31
N ASP A 196 -35.25 24.53 -2.37
CA ASP A 196 -36.35 25.49 -2.45
C ASP A 196 -37.68 24.71 -2.48
N HIS A 197 -38.39 24.70 -1.35
CA HIS A 197 -39.72 24.16 -1.24
C HIS A 197 -40.75 25.20 -1.77
N GLY A 198 -40.67 25.47 -3.07
CA GLY A 198 -41.66 26.23 -3.81
C GLY A 198 -42.60 25.29 -4.58
N GLY A 199 -43.81 25.09 -4.06
CA GLY A 199 -44.80 24.23 -4.69
C GLY A 199 -45.24 24.71 -6.07
N ARG A 200 -45.36 23.74 -7.00
CA ARG A 200 -46.30 23.81 -8.14
C ARG A 200 -46.77 22.43 -8.59
N ARG A 201 -48.01 22.46 -8.98
CA ARG A 201 -48.98 21.40 -9.27
C ARG A 201 -48.54 20.45 -10.38
N ALA A 202 -49.15 19.23 -10.29
CA ALA A 202 -49.11 18.17 -11.27
C ALA A 202 -49.69 18.61 -12.64
N SER A 203 -48.95 18.31 -13.69
CA SER A 203 -49.43 17.75 -15.00
C SER A 203 -48.24 17.72 -15.94
N ASP A 204 -47.79 16.59 -16.33
CA ASP A 204 -47.62 16.00 -17.65
C ASP A 204 -46.64 14.82 -17.60
N ARG A 205 -47.22 13.66 -17.85
CA ARG A 205 -46.46 12.46 -18.12
C ARG A 205 -46.11 12.44 -19.60
N SER A 206 -44.86 12.49 -19.94
CA SER A 206 -44.35 11.87 -21.17
C SER A 206 -42.89 11.47 -21.02
N ALA A 207 -42.67 10.22 -21.27
CA ALA A 207 -41.49 9.43 -21.37
C ALA A 207 -40.16 10.15 -21.77
N ALA A 208 -39.20 10.14 -20.87
CA ALA A 208 -37.80 9.98 -21.19
C ALA A 208 -37.19 9.05 -20.15
N GLN A 209 -36.84 7.85 -20.59
CA GLN A 209 -36.11 6.85 -19.79
C GLN A 209 -34.69 7.35 -19.58
N GLU A 210 -34.50 8.13 -18.53
CA GLU A 210 -33.20 8.53 -18.03
C GLU A 210 -32.61 7.32 -17.29
N GLN A 211 -31.60 6.71 -17.90
CA GLN A 211 -30.83 5.61 -17.30
C GLN A 211 -30.13 6.14 -16.06
N ALA A 212 -30.66 5.80 -14.89
CA ALA A 212 -30.01 6.03 -13.63
C ALA A 212 -28.64 5.33 -13.62
N PRO A 213 -27.58 5.97 -13.08
CA PRO A 213 -26.27 5.34 -12.95
C PRO A 213 -26.43 4.08 -12.11
N ALA A 214 -25.84 2.97 -12.57
CA ALA A 214 -25.90 1.66 -11.95
C ALA A 214 -25.54 1.79 -10.46
N ARG A 215 -26.55 1.70 -9.59
CA ARG A 215 -26.35 1.48 -8.17
C ARG A 215 -25.59 0.18 -8.03
N TRP A 216 -24.52 0.21 -7.28
CA TRP A 216 -23.77 -0.97 -6.85
C TRP A 216 -24.76 -1.99 -6.26
N ALA A 217 -25.19 -2.93 -7.06
CA ALA A 217 -25.96 -4.08 -6.65
C ALA A 217 -24.97 -5.11 -6.09
N GLY A 218 -24.51 -4.89 -4.88
CA GLY A 218 -23.94 -5.97 -4.10
C GLY A 218 -25.00 -7.08 -3.97
N PRO A 219 -24.61 -8.35 -3.84
CA PRO A 219 -25.56 -9.44 -3.75
C PRO A 219 -26.54 -9.17 -2.62
N VAL A 220 -27.84 -9.15 -2.93
CA VAL A 220 -28.90 -9.01 -1.93
C VAL A 220 -28.92 -10.29 -1.09
N LEU A 221 -28.22 -10.24 0.04
CA LEU A 221 -28.16 -11.35 0.97
C LEU A 221 -29.51 -11.47 1.69
N SER A 222 -30.10 -12.66 1.67
CA SER A 222 -31.28 -12.97 2.49
C SER A 222 -30.92 -12.83 3.99
N ARG A 223 -31.93 -12.55 4.85
CA ARG A 223 -31.72 -12.46 6.31
C ARG A 223 -30.99 -13.68 6.87
N ARG A 224 -31.20 -14.86 6.31
CA ARG A 224 -30.54 -16.11 6.71
C ARG A 224 -29.07 -16.16 6.27
N GLN A 225 -28.76 -15.66 5.09
CA GLN A 225 -27.38 -15.53 4.59
C GLN A 225 -26.61 -14.45 5.36
N LEU A 226 -27.28 -13.36 5.76
CA LEU A 226 -26.69 -12.33 6.60
C LEU A 226 -26.28 -12.90 7.98
N LEU A 227 -27.15 -13.66 8.64
CA LEU A 227 -26.87 -14.30 9.92
C LEU A 227 -25.73 -15.33 9.82
N PHE A 228 -25.67 -16.09 8.73
CA PHE A 228 -24.58 -17.05 8.50
C PHE A 228 -23.26 -16.35 8.20
N PHE A 229 -23.30 -15.25 7.45
CA PHE A 229 -22.11 -14.45 7.11
C PHE A 229 -21.55 -13.73 8.35
N PHE A 230 -22.42 -13.20 9.20
CA PHE A 230 -22.01 -12.58 10.46
C PHE A 230 -21.54 -13.61 11.49
N GLY A 231 -22.18 -14.76 11.59
CA GLY A 231 -21.79 -15.83 12.52
C GLY A 231 -20.41 -16.40 12.21
N ALA A 232 -20.15 -16.79 10.98
CA ALA A 232 -18.86 -17.38 10.55
C ALA A 232 -17.69 -16.36 10.59
N ARG A 233 -17.96 -15.09 10.31
CA ARG A 233 -16.94 -14.04 10.33
C ARG A 233 -16.63 -13.55 11.74
N SER A 234 -17.64 -13.50 12.61
CA SER A 234 -17.48 -13.12 14.03
C SER A 234 -16.61 -14.11 14.78
N VAL A 235 -16.72 -15.41 14.51
CA VAL A 235 -15.87 -16.44 15.14
C VAL A 235 -14.42 -16.29 14.71
N ARG A 236 -14.14 -16.10 13.41
CA ARG A 236 -12.75 -15.91 12.94
C ARG A 236 -12.12 -14.59 13.42
N VAL A 237 -12.90 -13.51 13.52
CA VAL A 237 -12.42 -12.23 14.04
C VAL A 237 -12.16 -12.32 15.55
N ALA A 238 -13.01 -13.02 16.31
CA ALA A 238 -12.79 -13.25 17.73
C ALA A 238 -11.54 -14.10 17.99
N GLU A 239 -11.30 -15.18 17.23
CA GLU A 239 -10.11 -16.01 17.33
C GLU A 239 -8.84 -15.19 17.01
N ASN A 240 -8.82 -14.41 15.95
CA ASN A 240 -7.68 -13.54 15.61
C ASN A 240 -7.45 -12.42 16.66
N SER A 241 -8.50 -11.91 17.29
CA SER A 241 -8.39 -10.85 18.30
C SER A 241 -7.92 -11.36 19.66
N VAL A 242 -8.29 -12.57 20.03
CA VAL A 242 -7.81 -13.23 21.27
C VAL A 242 -6.34 -13.62 21.12
N VAL A 243 -5.91 -14.09 19.95
CA VAL A 243 -4.50 -14.40 19.67
C VAL A 243 -3.61 -13.15 19.71
N LYS A 244 -4.13 -11.96 19.35
CA LYS A 244 -3.36 -10.70 19.37
C LYS A 244 -3.12 -10.11 20.78
N ARG A 245 -3.80 -10.59 21.83
CA ARG A 245 -3.61 -10.12 23.22
C ARG A 245 -2.63 -10.93 24.08
N LYS A 246 -2.09 -12.04 23.57
CA LYS A 246 -0.95 -12.68 24.25
C LYS A 246 0.26 -11.76 24.07
N ALA A 247 0.80 -11.28 25.21
CA ALA A 247 2.07 -10.59 25.24
C ALA A 247 3.06 -11.35 24.37
N THR A 248 3.46 -10.74 23.27
CA THR A 248 4.42 -11.34 22.35
C THR A 248 5.73 -11.52 23.12
N SER A 249 6.15 -12.75 23.35
CA SER A 249 7.46 -13.02 23.95
C SER A 249 8.53 -12.37 23.05
N VAL A 250 9.67 -11.98 23.63
CA VAL A 250 10.76 -11.35 22.87
C VAL A 250 11.19 -12.20 21.67
N GLU A 251 11.11 -13.52 21.80
CA GLU A 251 11.38 -14.46 20.71
C GLU A 251 10.37 -14.37 19.57
N SER A 252 9.09 -14.14 19.85
CA SER A 252 8.07 -13.99 18.82
C SER A 252 8.18 -12.65 18.05
N LEU A 253 8.77 -11.63 18.65
CA LEU A 253 9.03 -10.35 17.97
C LEU A 253 10.10 -10.48 16.89
N HIS A 254 11.02 -11.43 17.02
CA HIS A 254 12.08 -11.67 16.03
C HIS A 254 11.73 -12.77 15.02
N ALA A 255 10.53 -13.32 15.07
CA ALA A 255 10.06 -14.25 14.06
C ALA A 255 10.09 -13.57 12.66
N GLN A 256 10.61 -14.31 11.69
CA GLN A 256 10.66 -13.85 10.31
C GLN A 256 9.32 -14.08 9.62
N SER A 257 8.97 -13.19 8.70
CA SER A 257 7.75 -13.26 7.91
C SER A 257 8.10 -13.04 6.43
N PRO A 258 7.39 -13.64 5.48
CA PRO A 258 7.64 -13.35 4.06
C PRO A 258 7.48 -11.86 3.78
N PRO A 259 8.18 -11.31 2.76
CA PRO A 259 7.99 -9.93 2.32
C PRO A 259 6.53 -9.61 1.99
N PRO A 260 6.13 -8.34 2.01
CA PRO A 260 4.77 -7.94 1.62
C PRO A 260 4.39 -8.48 0.25
N PRO A 261 3.11 -8.84 0.00
CA PRO A 261 2.67 -9.33 -1.31
C PRO A 261 3.00 -8.39 -2.47
N THR A 262 3.00 -7.08 -2.21
CA THR A 262 3.40 -6.05 -3.19
C THR A 262 4.85 -6.21 -3.61
N HIS A 263 5.75 -6.41 -2.64
CA HIS A 263 7.17 -6.62 -2.91
C HIS A 263 7.40 -7.91 -3.70
N GLN A 264 6.73 -9.00 -3.33
CA GLN A 264 6.84 -10.27 -4.06
C GLN A 264 6.36 -10.17 -5.51
N LEU A 265 5.29 -9.42 -5.76
CA LEU A 265 4.80 -9.15 -7.12
C LEU A 265 5.81 -8.34 -7.92
N LEU A 266 6.36 -7.29 -7.32
CA LEU A 266 7.37 -6.44 -7.92
C LEU A 266 8.61 -7.24 -8.32
N VAL A 267 9.18 -8.01 -7.40
CA VAL A 267 10.36 -8.87 -7.65
C VAL A 267 10.12 -9.82 -8.83
N ARG A 268 8.99 -10.53 -8.83
CA ARG A 268 8.63 -11.43 -9.93
C ARG A 268 8.52 -10.71 -11.28
N HIS A 269 7.98 -9.50 -11.26
CA HIS A 269 7.84 -8.69 -12.47
C HIS A 269 9.20 -8.24 -13.00
N LEU A 270 10.07 -7.71 -12.14
CA LEU A 270 11.42 -7.28 -12.50
C LEU A 270 12.26 -8.45 -13.05
N ASP A 271 12.20 -9.61 -12.39
CA ASP A 271 12.88 -10.82 -12.89
C ASP A 271 12.34 -11.27 -14.25
N ALA A 272 11.04 -11.13 -14.49
CA ALA A 272 10.44 -11.47 -15.78
C ALA A 272 10.93 -10.54 -16.88
N LEU A 273 10.96 -9.23 -16.65
CA LEU A 273 11.46 -8.23 -17.59
C LEU A 273 12.95 -8.45 -17.91
N ALA A 274 13.76 -8.69 -16.89
CA ALA A 274 15.18 -8.97 -17.08
C ALA A 274 15.42 -10.23 -17.93
N ARG A 275 14.67 -11.31 -17.71
CA ARG A 275 14.74 -12.52 -18.54
C ARG A 275 14.28 -12.31 -19.99
N GLN A 276 13.39 -11.38 -20.23
CA GLN A 276 12.92 -10.99 -21.56
C GLN A 276 13.90 -10.05 -22.28
N GLY A 277 14.97 -9.62 -21.61
CA GLY A 277 15.95 -8.69 -22.17
C GLY A 277 15.41 -7.26 -22.30
N VAL A 278 14.36 -6.90 -21.58
CA VAL A 278 13.83 -5.55 -21.55
C VAL A 278 14.86 -4.63 -20.89
N ALA A 279 15.27 -3.59 -21.59
CA ALA A 279 16.17 -2.59 -21.03
C ALA A 279 15.44 -1.82 -19.92
N LEU A 280 15.92 -1.97 -18.71
CA LEU A 280 15.40 -1.23 -17.56
C LEU A 280 16.27 0.00 -17.30
N GLY A 281 15.63 1.05 -16.81
CA GLY A 281 16.28 2.30 -16.45
C GLY A 281 17.11 2.18 -15.16
N ASP A 282 17.51 3.34 -14.63
CA ASP A 282 18.38 3.43 -13.45
C ASP A 282 17.63 3.00 -12.17
N LEU A 283 18.00 1.84 -11.63
CA LEU A 283 17.46 1.35 -10.36
C LEU A 283 17.90 2.16 -9.15
N ALA A 284 18.97 2.96 -9.25
CA ALA A 284 19.44 3.76 -8.12
C ALA A 284 18.39 4.81 -7.71
N THR A 285 17.71 5.41 -8.67
CA THR A 285 16.64 6.40 -8.42
C THR A 285 15.35 5.75 -7.91
N CYS A 286 15.20 4.44 -8.10
CA CYS A 286 13.97 3.70 -7.78
C CYS A 286 14.04 2.96 -6.43
N MET A 287 15.20 2.88 -5.79
CA MET A 287 15.43 2.07 -4.58
C MET A 287 14.41 2.36 -3.47
N GLU A 288 14.27 3.62 -3.10
CA GLU A 288 13.41 4.01 -1.97
C GLU A 288 11.92 3.86 -2.29
N PRO A 289 11.39 4.38 -3.41
CA PRO A 289 9.98 4.23 -3.77
C PRO A 289 9.55 2.78 -4.02
N LEU A 290 10.45 1.92 -4.47
CA LEU A 290 10.17 0.50 -4.72
C LEU A 290 10.51 -0.41 -3.54
N HIS A 291 11.19 0.12 -2.51
CA HIS A 291 11.70 -0.67 -1.38
C HIS A 291 12.57 -1.85 -1.84
N LEU A 292 13.51 -1.58 -2.75
CA LEU A 292 14.46 -2.55 -3.29
C LEU A 292 15.89 -2.15 -2.94
N ALA A 293 16.70 -3.11 -2.51
CA ALA A 293 18.14 -2.94 -2.36
C ALA A 293 18.89 -4.26 -2.46
N ALA A 294 20.12 -4.19 -2.95
CA ALA A 294 21.14 -5.18 -2.66
C ALA A 294 21.84 -4.82 -1.36
N VAL A 295 22.24 -5.82 -0.59
CA VAL A 295 23.01 -5.65 0.64
C VAL A 295 24.46 -6.06 0.35
N THR A 296 25.39 -5.14 0.55
CA THR A 296 26.82 -5.42 0.49
C THR A 296 27.40 -5.52 1.89
N VAL A 297 28.31 -6.47 2.08
CA VAL A 297 28.95 -6.73 3.37
C VAL A 297 30.46 -6.59 3.18
N SER A 298 31.10 -5.74 3.99
CA SER A 298 32.55 -5.51 3.96
C SER A 298 33.30 -6.54 4.80
N ALA A 299 34.64 -6.59 4.62
CA ALA A 299 35.53 -7.44 5.40
C ALA A 299 35.55 -7.12 6.91
N ALA A 300 34.95 -6.01 7.34
CA ALA A 300 34.77 -5.69 8.76
C ALA A 300 33.72 -6.55 9.46
N CYS A 301 32.98 -7.39 8.73
CA CYS A 301 31.98 -8.30 9.29
C CYS A 301 32.63 -9.32 10.24
N ASP A 302 32.18 -9.36 11.48
CA ASP A 302 32.60 -10.30 12.53
C ASP A 302 31.72 -11.54 12.65
N SER A 303 30.78 -11.73 11.74
CA SER A 303 29.86 -12.87 11.70
C SER A 303 28.92 -12.98 12.92
N CYS A 304 28.68 -11.91 13.67
CA CYS A 304 27.88 -11.94 14.89
C CYS A 304 26.41 -12.33 14.71
N GLY A 305 25.89 -12.34 13.49
CA GLY A 305 24.54 -12.77 13.15
C GLY A 305 23.40 -11.83 13.56
N LEU A 306 23.69 -10.65 14.11
CA LEU A 306 22.65 -9.69 14.50
C LEU A 306 21.77 -9.28 13.32
N CYS A 307 22.35 -9.01 12.16
CA CYS A 307 21.61 -8.67 10.93
C CYS A 307 20.64 -9.77 10.51
N VAL A 308 21.02 -11.05 10.67
CA VAL A 308 20.16 -12.21 10.40
C VAL A 308 18.99 -12.26 11.38
N ARG A 309 19.29 -12.13 12.68
CA ARG A 309 18.27 -12.18 13.75
C ARG A 309 17.24 -11.08 13.64
N TYR A 310 17.68 -9.86 13.32
CA TYR A 310 16.80 -8.70 13.27
C TYR A 310 16.06 -8.53 11.94
N CYS A 311 16.50 -9.21 10.86
CA CYS A 311 15.82 -9.11 9.56
C CYS A 311 14.37 -9.57 9.65
N PRO A 312 13.38 -8.71 9.31
CA PRO A 312 11.97 -9.09 9.41
C PRO A 312 11.56 -10.17 8.39
N HIS A 313 12.30 -10.28 7.29
CA HIS A 313 11.92 -11.14 6.16
C HIS A 313 12.88 -12.32 5.94
N GLY A 314 13.91 -12.48 6.78
CA GLY A 314 14.87 -13.55 6.62
C GLY A 314 15.74 -13.43 5.38
N ALA A 315 15.93 -12.20 4.90
CA ALA A 315 16.75 -11.94 3.72
C ALA A 315 18.25 -12.21 3.92
N LEU A 316 18.73 -12.30 5.17
CA LEU A 316 20.15 -12.52 5.46
C LEU A 316 20.39 -13.87 6.12
N LYS A 317 21.53 -14.46 5.81
CA LYS A 317 22.12 -15.65 6.45
C LYS A 317 23.62 -15.49 6.55
N VAL A 318 24.27 -16.18 7.48
CA VAL A 318 25.74 -16.26 7.55
C VAL A 318 26.18 -17.49 6.76
N THR A 319 27.07 -17.29 5.80
CA THR A 319 27.67 -18.34 4.98
C THR A 319 29.17 -18.09 4.89
N GLU A 320 29.97 -19.10 5.19
CA GLU A 320 31.44 -18.99 5.15
C GLU A 320 32.04 -17.80 5.94
N GLY A 321 31.42 -17.50 7.07
CA GLY A 321 31.88 -16.43 7.94
C GLY A 321 31.48 -15.01 7.53
N LEU A 322 30.64 -14.84 6.52
CA LEU A 322 30.12 -13.56 6.09
C LEU A 322 28.58 -13.56 6.04
N ALA A 323 27.98 -12.40 6.28
CA ALA A 323 26.55 -12.24 6.05
C ALA A 323 26.28 -12.13 4.55
N VAL A 324 25.34 -12.95 4.05
CA VAL A 324 24.93 -12.95 2.65
C VAL A 324 23.44 -12.62 2.60
N ALA A 325 23.01 -11.77 1.68
CA ALA A 325 21.61 -11.37 1.52
C ALA A 325 21.00 -11.95 0.25
N ASP A 326 19.74 -12.39 0.36
CA ASP A 326 18.88 -12.65 -0.80
C ASP A 326 18.15 -11.34 -1.18
N PRO A 327 18.48 -10.73 -2.34
CA PRO A 327 17.87 -9.47 -2.76
C PRO A 327 16.37 -9.59 -3.06
N ARG A 328 15.85 -10.81 -3.29
CA ARG A 328 14.41 -11.05 -3.51
C ARG A 328 13.59 -10.91 -2.24
N LEU A 329 14.20 -11.15 -1.09
CA LEU A 329 13.57 -11.01 0.21
C LEU A 329 13.85 -9.65 0.86
N CYS A 330 14.83 -8.89 0.35
CA CYS A 330 15.24 -7.62 0.92
C CYS A 330 14.28 -6.50 0.54
N THR A 331 13.63 -5.91 1.53
CA THR A 331 12.69 -4.78 1.36
C THR A 331 13.33 -3.43 1.65
N ALA A 332 14.64 -3.30 1.59
CA ALA A 332 15.38 -2.05 1.81
C ALA A 332 15.03 -1.32 3.13
N CYS A 333 14.68 -2.05 4.17
CA CYS A 333 14.24 -1.46 5.44
C CYS A 333 15.38 -0.81 6.25
N GLY A 334 16.64 -1.14 5.96
CA GLY A 334 17.84 -0.56 6.59
C GLY A 334 18.21 -1.15 7.95
N LEU A 335 17.37 -1.99 8.56
CA LEU A 335 17.58 -2.48 9.93
C LEU A 335 18.90 -3.25 10.10
N CYS A 336 19.31 -4.02 9.11
CA CYS A 336 20.57 -4.77 9.16
C CYS A 336 21.79 -3.86 9.29
N ALA A 337 21.77 -2.68 8.66
CA ALA A 337 22.84 -1.68 8.82
C ALA A 337 22.77 -1.00 10.20
N GLU A 338 21.57 -0.66 10.70
CA GLU A 338 21.40 -0.04 12.03
C GLU A 338 21.86 -0.94 13.19
N VAL A 339 21.71 -2.26 13.06
CA VAL A 339 22.07 -3.22 14.13
C VAL A 339 23.50 -3.76 14.00
N CYS A 340 24.25 -3.37 12.98
CA CYS A 340 25.60 -3.88 12.72
C CYS A 340 26.65 -3.10 13.53
N PRO A 341 27.29 -3.68 14.59
CA PRO A 341 28.24 -2.93 15.40
C PRO A 341 29.50 -2.50 14.63
N PRO A 342 30.09 -3.34 13.74
CA PRO A 342 31.23 -2.93 12.93
C PRO A 342 30.87 -2.11 11.69
N GLU A 343 29.60 -1.70 11.52
CA GLU A 343 29.11 -0.95 10.36
C GLU A 343 29.48 -1.59 9.00
N ALA A 344 29.54 -2.92 8.98
CA ALA A 344 29.99 -3.68 7.83
C ALA A 344 28.95 -3.75 6.69
N ILE A 345 27.71 -3.28 6.91
CA ILE A 345 26.59 -3.45 5.98
C ILE A 345 26.22 -2.14 5.31
N ALA A 346 26.12 -2.15 3.97
CA ALA A 346 25.60 -1.06 3.19
C ALA A 346 24.50 -1.54 2.24
N LEU A 347 23.52 -0.67 1.97
CA LEU A 347 22.49 -0.89 0.97
C LEU A 347 22.90 -0.21 -0.33
N ARG A 348 22.75 -0.91 -1.44
CA ARG A 348 23.12 -0.46 -2.79
C ARG A 348 21.97 -0.72 -3.76
N PRO A 349 21.93 -0.06 -4.92
CA PRO A 349 21.01 -0.44 -6.01
C PRO A 349 21.19 -1.91 -6.35
N PRO A 350 20.10 -2.67 -6.51
CA PRO A 350 20.19 -4.07 -6.93
C PRO A 350 20.54 -4.16 -8.42
N THR A 351 21.21 -5.25 -8.79
CA THR A 351 21.37 -5.66 -10.19
C THR A 351 20.26 -6.62 -10.59
N LEU A 352 19.89 -6.63 -11.87
CA LEU A 352 18.88 -7.54 -12.38
C LEU A 352 19.51 -8.59 -13.33
N PRO A 353 18.96 -9.82 -13.37
CA PRO A 353 17.86 -10.32 -12.55
C PRO A 353 18.24 -10.41 -11.07
N LEU A 354 17.25 -10.19 -10.19
CA LEU A 354 17.46 -10.31 -8.76
C LEU A 354 17.87 -11.75 -8.38
N GLY A 355 19.05 -11.92 -7.82
CA GLY A 355 19.56 -13.24 -7.41
C GLY A 355 20.34 -14.00 -8.48
N ALA A 356 20.76 -13.36 -9.57
CA ALA A 356 21.89 -13.80 -10.38
C ALA A 356 23.17 -13.25 -9.71
N GLY A 357 23.42 -13.66 -8.49
CA GLY A 357 24.68 -13.44 -7.81
C GLY A 357 25.38 -14.79 -7.73
N ASP A 358 26.64 -14.83 -8.10
CA ASP A 358 27.56 -15.94 -8.03
C ASP A 358 27.63 -16.58 -6.65
#